data_66bab855ae892f036ddbd01fb03bfcc3
#
_entry.id   66bab855ae892f036ddbd01fb03bfcc3
#
_cell.length_a   1.000
_cell.length_b   1.000
_cell.length_c   1.000
_cell.angle_alpha   90.00
_cell.angle_beta   90.00
_cell.angle_gamma   90.00
#
_symmetry.space_group_name_H-M   'P 1'
#
loop_
_entity.id
_entity.type
_entity.pdbx_description
1 polymer ?
#
loop_
_entity_poly.entity_id
_entity_poly.type
_entity_poly.pdbx_seq_one_letter_code
_entity_poly.pdbx_strand_id
1 'polypeptide(L)'
;RRWNPKMAEYIFTERNGIYIIDLQKTVKKLDDAYMFVRDLAANGENVLFVGTKKQAAESIREEAERAGAYYVNARWLGGMLTNFKTIRRRIDRLAQLRKMQEDGTFERLPKKEVVKLELEIEKLEKFMGGIKDMNKLPGALFIVDPRKEHIAVAEAHKLGIPIVAIVDTNCDPDEID
;
A
#
# COMPACT_ATOMS: atom_id res chain seq x y z
N ARG A 1 -2.90 4.26 27.54
CA ARG A 1 -2.66 4.04 26.12
C ARG A 1 -2.65 5.38 25.40
N ARG A 2 -1.73 5.57 24.47
CA ARG A 2 -1.60 6.85 23.76
C ARG A 2 -2.72 6.96 22.72
N TRP A 3 -3.46 8.05 22.75
CA TRP A 3 -4.42 8.45 21.74
C TRP A 3 -4.07 9.83 21.20
N ASN A 4 -4.57 10.19 20.03
CA ASN A 4 -4.38 11.53 19.47
C ASN A 4 -5.59 12.40 19.83
N PRO A 5 -5.41 13.55 20.48
CA PRO A 5 -6.51 14.45 20.83
C PRO A 5 -7.35 14.92 19.64
N LYS A 6 -6.80 15.01 18.45
CA LYS A 6 -7.50 15.34 17.22
C LYS A 6 -8.56 14.29 16.83
N MET A 7 -8.43 13.05 17.36
CA MET A 7 -9.44 12.01 17.18
C MET A 7 -10.67 12.17 18.09
N ALA A 8 -10.69 13.18 18.96
CA ALA A 8 -11.80 13.37 19.91
C ALA A 8 -13.17 13.43 19.26
N GLU A 9 -13.30 14.04 18.09
CA GLU A 9 -14.57 14.12 17.35
C GLU A 9 -15.08 12.76 16.86
N TYR A 10 -14.22 11.76 16.72
CA TYR A 10 -14.56 10.40 16.28
C TYR A 10 -14.73 9.41 17.42
N ILE A 11 -14.53 9.85 18.66
CA ILE A 11 -14.61 9.00 19.85
C ILE A 11 -16.00 9.14 20.47
N PHE A 12 -16.67 8.02 20.71
CA PHE A 12 -17.97 7.97 21.37
C PHE A 12 -17.83 8.07 22.89
N THR A 13 -16.94 7.27 23.49
CA THR A 13 -16.75 7.22 24.94
C THR A 13 -15.39 6.58 25.30
N GLU A 14 -15.05 6.67 26.58
CA GLU A 14 -13.90 5.97 27.17
C GLU A 14 -14.39 4.97 28.23
N ARG A 15 -13.82 3.78 28.19
CA ARG A 15 -14.00 2.77 29.26
C ARG A 15 -12.66 2.17 29.64
N ASN A 16 -12.33 2.25 30.93
CA ASN A 16 -11.09 1.68 31.49
C ASN A 16 -9.82 2.10 30.74
N GLY A 17 -9.73 3.38 30.35
CA GLY A 17 -8.60 3.90 29.57
C GLY A 17 -8.57 3.47 28.12
N ILE A 18 -9.65 2.88 27.60
CA ILE A 18 -9.82 2.50 26.21
C ILE A 18 -10.83 3.44 25.54
N TYR A 19 -10.40 4.09 24.48
CA TYR A 19 -11.27 4.98 23.70
C TYR A 19 -12.05 4.15 22.65
N ILE A 20 -13.35 4.36 22.61
CA ILE A 20 -14.28 3.65 21.72
C ILE A 20 -14.69 4.59 20.60
N ILE A 21 -14.45 4.17 19.37
CA ILE A 21 -14.78 4.94 18.16
C ILE A 21 -16.29 4.97 17.94
N ASP A 22 -16.83 6.12 17.54
CA ASP A 22 -18.23 6.29 17.15
C ASP A 22 -18.49 5.63 15.80
N LEU A 23 -19.14 4.47 15.83
CA LEU A 23 -19.41 3.67 14.64
C LEU A 23 -20.43 4.32 13.68
N GLN A 24 -21.28 5.22 14.15
CA GLN A 24 -22.20 5.96 13.28
C GLN A 24 -21.41 6.89 12.36
N LYS A 25 -20.38 7.55 12.89
CA LYS A 25 -19.45 8.36 12.10
C LYS A 25 -18.61 7.50 11.16
N THR A 26 -18.23 6.31 11.59
CA THR A 26 -17.51 5.34 10.75
C THR A 26 -18.34 4.95 9.52
N VAL A 27 -19.62 4.65 9.68
CA VAL A 27 -20.52 4.32 8.56
C VAL A 27 -20.58 5.47 7.55
N LYS A 28 -20.76 6.70 8.03
CA LYS A 28 -20.80 7.87 7.16
C LYS A 28 -19.49 8.08 6.39
N LYS A 29 -18.37 7.97 7.07
CA LYS A 29 -17.05 8.10 6.45
C LYS A 29 -16.76 6.96 5.47
N LEU A 30 -17.26 5.75 5.74
CA LEU A 30 -17.16 4.62 4.81
C LEU A 30 -17.93 4.89 3.52
N ASP A 31 -19.12 5.46 3.59
CA ASP A 31 -19.91 5.84 2.43
C ASP A 31 -19.20 6.92 1.59
N ASP A 32 -18.63 7.93 2.24
CA ASP A 32 -17.85 8.98 1.58
C ASP A 32 -16.62 8.39 0.86
N ALA A 33 -15.88 7.52 1.53
CA ALA A 33 -14.72 6.83 0.96
C ALA A 33 -15.10 5.92 -0.22
N TYR A 34 -16.20 5.20 -0.10
CA TYR A 34 -16.73 4.36 -1.18
C TYR A 34 -17.03 5.18 -2.43
N MET A 35 -17.76 6.29 -2.27
CA MET A 35 -18.11 7.18 -3.38
C MET A 35 -16.86 7.77 -4.04
N PHE A 36 -15.89 8.20 -3.25
CA PHE A 36 -14.64 8.75 -3.74
C PHE A 36 -13.86 7.72 -4.58
N VAL A 37 -13.67 6.50 -4.07
CA VAL A 37 -12.96 5.43 -4.79
C VAL A 37 -13.70 5.00 -6.04
N ARG A 38 -15.04 4.91 -5.98
CA ARG A 38 -15.89 4.61 -7.14
C ARG A 38 -15.70 5.64 -8.26
N ASP A 39 -15.73 6.91 -7.96
CA ASP A 39 -15.57 7.98 -8.95
C ASP A 39 -14.16 7.99 -9.55
N LEU A 40 -13.16 7.73 -8.73
CA LEU A 40 -11.77 7.59 -9.15
C LEU A 40 -11.59 6.41 -10.13
N ALA A 41 -12.16 5.26 -9.82
CA ALA A 41 -12.15 4.09 -10.68
C ALA A 41 -12.92 4.33 -12.00
N ALA A 42 -14.05 5.03 -11.95
CA ALA A 42 -14.83 5.42 -13.12
C ALA A 42 -14.05 6.33 -14.07
N ASN A 43 -13.13 7.14 -13.55
CA ASN A 43 -12.22 7.98 -14.33
C ASN A 43 -10.99 7.22 -14.86
N GLY A 44 -10.94 5.92 -14.70
CA GLY A 44 -9.84 5.07 -15.19
C GLY A 44 -8.56 5.15 -14.35
N GLU A 45 -8.63 5.70 -13.16
CA GLU A 45 -7.49 5.74 -12.23
C GLU A 45 -7.43 4.51 -11.33
N ASN A 46 -6.24 4.21 -10.84
CA ASN A 46 -5.98 3.06 -9.99
C ASN A 46 -5.76 3.47 -8.54
N VAL A 47 -6.08 2.55 -7.64
CA VAL A 47 -5.81 2.65 -6.22
C VAL A 47 -4.63 1.77 -5.86
N LEU A 48 -3.71 2.28 -5.04
CA LEU A 48 -2.64 1.53 -4.42
C LEU A 48 -3.01 1.22 -2.97
N PHE A 49 -3.19 -0.06 -2.67
CA PHE A 49 -3.45 -0.55 -1.32
C PHE A 49 -2.13 -0.71 -0.56
N VAL A 50 -2.03 -0.14 0.63
CA VAL A 50 -0.83 -0.18 1.47
C VAL A 50 -1.19 -0.70 2.86
N GLY A 51 -0.60 -1.81 3.24
CA GLY A 51 -0.80 -2.39 4.56
C GLY A 51 0.26 -3.43 4.85
N THR A 52 1.30 -3.03 5.59
CA THR A 52 2.44 -3.90 5.94
C THR A 52 2.31 -4.53 7.32
N LYS A 53 1.25 -4.20 8.04
CA LYS A 53 0.92 -4.79 9.33
C LYS A 53 0.56 -6.26 9.13
N LYS A 54 1.14 -7.14 9.96
CA LYS A 54 0.93 -8.60 9.83
C LYS A 54 -0.54 -8.99 9.73
N GLN A 55 -1.39 -8.32 10.50
CA GLN A 55 -2.83 -8.58 10.53
C GLN A 55 -3.58 -8.16 9.26
N ALA A 56 -3.01 -7.22 8.49
CA ALA A 56 -3.64 -6.65 7.30
C ALA A 56 -3.02 -7.16 5.98
N ALA A 57 -1.78 -7.64 6.02
CA ALA A 57 -0.97 -7.91 4.83
C ALA A 57 -1.63 -8.89 3.84
N GLU A 58 -2.24 -9.96 4.34
CA GLU A 58 -2.92 -10.94 3.49
C GLU A 58 -4.21 -10.37 2.89
N SER A 59 -5.05 -9.74 3.71
CA SER A 59 -6.30 -9.11 3.25
C SER A 59 -6.04 -8.01 2.23
N ILE A 60 -4.97 -7.23 2.41
CA ILE A 60 -4.54 -6.20 1.43
C ILE A 60 -4.25 -6.85 0.09
N ARG A 61 -3.49 -7.93 0.06
CA ARG A 61 -3.17 -8.66 -1.18
C ARG A 61 -4.44 -9.20 -1.85
N GLU A 62 -5.23 -9.95 -1.11
CA GLU A 62 -6.43 -10.61 -1.63
C GLU A 62 -7.43 -9.61 -2.20
N GLU A 63 -7.72 -8.52 -1.47
CA GLU A 63 -8.68 -7.53 -1.91
C GLU A 63 -8.17 -6.67 -3.06
N ALA A 64 -6.88 -6.35 -3.10
CA ALA A 64 -6.29 -5.63 -4.22
C ALA A 64 -6.30 -6.48 -5.49
N GLU A 65 -5.94 -7.76 -5.41
CA GLU A 65 -5.98 -8.69 -6.53
C GLU A 65 -7.42 -8.89 -7.03
N ARG A 66 -8.38 -9.04 -6.13
CA ARG A 66 -9.80 -9.17 -6.47
C ARG A 66 -10.33 -7.94 -7.22
N ALA A 67 -9.90 -6.74 -6.83
CA ALA A 67 -10.31 -5.49 -7.45
C ALA A 67 -9.50 -5.11 -8.71
N GLY A 68 -8.48 -5.88 -9.07
CA GLY A 68 -7.55 -5.53 -10.14
C GLY A 68 -6.72 -4.29 -9.82
N ALA A 69 -6.49 -4.00 -8.53
CA ALA A 69 -5.71 -2.88 -8.03
C ALA A 69 -4.28 -3.29 -7.67
N TYR A 70 -3.46 -2.31 -7.32
CA TYR A 70 -2.08 -2.53 -6.89
C TYR A 70 -1.97 -2.59 -5.38
N TYR A 71 -0.90 -3.23 -4.86
CA TYR A 71 -0.69 -3.31 -3.42
C TYR A 71 0.78 -3.32 -3.01
N VAL A 72 1.02 -2.90 -1.78
CA VAL A 72 2.27 -3.04 -1.04
C VAL A 72 1.92 -3.60 0.33
N ASN A 73 2.32 -4.82 0.62
CA ASN A 73 1.94 -5.52 1.86
C ASN A 73 3.12 -6.13 2.64
N ALA A 74 4.35 -5.97 2.17
CA ALA A 74 5.55 -6.45 2.87
C ALA A 74 6.29 -5.31 3.55
N ARG A 75 6.80 -4.36 2.77
CA ARG A 75 7.49 -3.17 3.26
C ARG A 75 7.36 -2.06 2.24
N TRP A 76 7.03 -0.86 2.71
CA TRP A 76 7.14 0.33 1.88
C TRP A 76 8.61 0.69 1.71
N LEU A 77 9.08 0.75 0.49
CA LEU A 77 10.42 1.22 0.18
C LEU A 77 10.37 2.72 -0.05
N GLY A 78 11.20 3.48 0.66
CA GLY A 78 11.27 4.92 0.45
C GLY A 78 11.49 5.27 -1.03
N GLY A 79 10.69 6.19 -1.54
CA GLY A 79 10.71 6.60 -2.94
C GLY A 79 9.79 5.80 -3.88
N MET A 80 8.94 4.91 -3.36
CA MET A 80 8.00 4.16 -4.21
C MET A 80 7.10 5.06 -5.06
N LEU A 81 6.76 6.25 -4.58
CA LEU A 81 6.02 7.26 -5.32
C LEU A 81 6.93 8.40 -5.78
N THR A 82 7.68 8.98 -4.87
CA THR A 82 8.53 10.16 -5.13
C THR A 82 9.74 9.85 -6.01
N ASN A 83 10.17 8.60 -6.09
CA ASN A 83 11.23 8.13 -7.00
C ASN A 83 10.73 6.97 -7.87
N PHE A 84 9.56 7.13 -8.42
CA PHE A 84 8.86 6.11 -9.21
C PHE A 84 9.68 5.61 -10.41
N LYS A 85 10.45 6.49 -11.05
CA LYS A 85 11.34 6.11 -12.16
C LYS A 85 12.35 5.04 -11.77
N THR A 86 12.91 5.13 -10.58
CA THR A 86 13.85 4.12 -10.06
C THR A 86 13.13 2.82 -9.69
N ILE A 87 11.94 2.92 -9.13
CA ILE A 87 11.09 1.75 -8.84
C ILE A 87 10.72 1.02 -10.13
N ARG A 88 10.34 1.73 -11.19
CA ARG A 88 10.07 1.13 -12.51
C ARG A 88 11.26 0.33 -13.04
N ARG A 89 12.47 0.85 -12.94
CA ARG A 89 13.68 0.10 -13.35
C ARG A 89 13.85 -1.21 -12.59
N ARG A 90 13.50 -1.25 -11.31
CA ARG A 90 13.55 -2.48 -10.52
C ARG A 90 12.44 -3.46 -10.91
N ILE A 91 11.27 -2.96 -11.25
CA ILE A 91 10.17 -3.77 -11.79
C ILE A 91 10.57 -4.36 -13.15
N ASP A 92 11.18 -3.55 -14.03
CA ASP A 92 11.71 -4.02 -15.31
C ASP A 92 12.79 -5.08 -15.10
N ARG A 93 13.64 -4.94 -14.09
CA ARG A 93 14.62 -5.96 -13.70
C ARG A 93 13.96 -7.26 -13.28
N LEU A 94 12.88 -7.21 -12.51
CA LEU A 94 12.09 -8.39 -12.13
C LEU A 94 11.52 -9.10 -13.38
N ALA A 95 10.93 -8.34 -14.29
CA ALA A 95 10.42 -8.89 -15.56
C ALA A 95 11.52 -9.54 -16.39
N GLN A 96 12.69 -8.92 -16.49
CA GLN A 96 13.88 -9.48 -17.16
C GLN A 96 14.31 -10.81 -16.54
N LEU A 97 14.41 -10.86 -15.21
CA LEU A 97 14.82 -12.08 -14.49
C LEU A 97 13.81 -13.22 -14.66
N ARG A 98 12.52 -12.92 -14.64
CA ARG A 98 11.46 -13.91 -14.92
C ARG A 98 11.57 -14.46 -16.34
N LYS A 99 11.79 -13.58 -17.31
CA LYS A 99 12.02 -14.00 -18.71
C LYS A 99 13.25 -14.89 -18.84
N MET A 100 14.35 -14.58 -18.18
CA MET A 100 15.55 -15.42 -18.17
C MET A 100 15.31 -16.79 -17.54
N GLN A 101 14.44 -16.86 -16.54
CA GLN A 101 14.03 -18.12 -15.91
C GLN A 101 13.20 -18.99 -16.86
N GLU A 102 12.27 -18.37 -17.62
CA GLU A 102 11.37 -19.04 -18.54
C GLU A 102 12.05 -19.50 -19.83
N ASP A 103 13.01 -18.74 -20.36
CA ASP A 103 13.66 -19.02 -21.66
C ASP A 103 14.86 -19.97 -21.57
N GLY A 104 15.12 -20.54 -20.38
CA GLY A 104 16.21 -21.48 -20.15
C GLY A 104 17.60 -20.85 -19.99
N THR A 105 17.69 -19.53 -19.88
CA THR A 105 18.97 -18.83 -19.63
C THR A 105 19.65 -19.29 -18.34
N PHE A 106 18.86 -19.58 -17.29
CA PHE A 106 19.39 -20.07 -16.00
C PHE A 106 20.09 -21.43 -16.12
N GLU A 107 19.68 -22.28 -17.05
CA GLU A 107 20.31 -23.60 -17.29
C GLU A 107 21.72 -23.46 -17.81
N ARG A 108 22.06 -22.33 -18.43
CA ARG A 108 23.36 -22.03 -19.02
C ARG A 108 24.33 -21.35 -18.04
N LEU A 109 23.85 -20.98 -16.85
CA LEU A 109 24.63 -20.26 -15.84
C LEU A 109 25.19 -21.21 -14.78
N PRO A 110 26.33 -20.85 -14.13
CA PRO A 110 26.81 -21.58 -12.97
C PRO A 110 25.78 -21.61 -11.83
N LYS A 111 25.62 -22.71 -11.13
CA LYS A 111 24.66 -22.89 -10.02
C LYS A 111 24.71 -21.75 -8.99
N LYS A 112 25.88 -21.26 -8.66
CA LYS A 112 26.07 -20.16 -7.70
C LYS A 112 25.42 -18.84 -8.18
N GLU A 113 25.50 -18.58 -9.48
CA GLU A 113 24.85 -17.39 -10.07
C GLU A 113 23.33 -17.56 -10.12
N VAL A 114 22.84 -18.74 -10.50
CA VAL A 114 21.41 -19.04 -10.49
C VAL A 114 20.79 -18.79 -9.12
N VAL A 115 21.41 -19.30 -8.05
CA VAL A 115 20.92 -19.08 -6.67
C VAL A 115 20.85 -17.59 -6.32
N LYS A 116 21.83 -16.79 -6.73
CA LYS A 116 21.78 -15.34 -6.50
C LYS A 116 20.64 -14.67 -7.23
N LEU A 117 20.41 -15.04 -8.50
CA LEU A 117 19.32 -14.49 -9.30
C LEU A 117 17.95 -14.91 -8.78
N GLU A 118 17.80 -16.13 -8.30
CA GLU A 118 16.58 -16.61 -7.66
C GLU A 118 16.26 -15.84 -6.37
N LEU A 119 17.27 -15.60 -5.53
CA LEU A 119 17.12 -14.76 -4.34
C LEU A 119 16.77 -13.30 -4.68
N GLU A 120 17.32 -12.77 -5.78
CA GLU A 120 16.96 -11.44 -6.29
C GLU A 120 15.49 -11.41 -6.73
N ILE A 121 15.03 -12.40 -7.47
CA ILE A 121 13.64 -12.54 -7.89
C ILE A 121 12.70 -12.57 -6.66
N GLU A 122 12.99 -13.46 -5.71
CA GLU A 122 12.18 -13.60 -4.49
C GLU A 122 12.06 -12.26 -3.74
N LYS A 123 13.16 -11.55 -3.60
CA LYS A 123 13.20 -10.24 -2.94
C LYS A 123 12.41 -9.18 -3.69
N LEU A 124 12.57 -9.10 -5.01
CA LEU A 124 11.84 -8.13 -5.84
C LEU A 124 10.34 -8.45 -5.85
N GLU A 125 9.97 -9.71 -6.00
CA GLU A 125 8.57 -10.16 -5.96
C GLU A 125 7.91 -9.81 -4.62
N LYS A 126 8.59 -10.08 -3.51
CA LYS A 126 8.10 -9.79 -2.17
C LYS A 126 7.77 -8.31 -1.96
N PHE A 127 8.63 -7.41 -2.43
CA PHE A 127 8.47 -5.97 -2.18
C PHE A 127 7.74 -5.23 -3.29
N MET A 128 7.77 -5.70 -4.52
CA MET A 128 7.27 -5.00 -5.70
C MET A 128 6.30 -5.83 -6.55
N GLY A 129 6.04 -7.08 -6.19
CA GLY A 129 5.14 -7.94 -6.97
C GLY A 129 3.74 -7.35 -7.11
N GLY A 130 3.25 -6.69 -6.08
CA GLY A 130 1.95 -6.03 -6.10
C GLY A 130 1.84 -4.77 -6.97
N ILE A 131 2.96 -4.21 -7.39
CA ILE A 131 3.03 -3.00 -8.24
C ILE A 131 3.69 -3.27 -9.60
N LYS A 132 3.93 -4.52 -9.95
CA LYS A 132 4.63 -4.88 -11.20
C LYS A 132 3.97 -4.33 -12.46
N ASP A 133 2.64 -4.23 -12.48
CA ASP A 133 1.86 -3.73 -13.61
C ASP A 133 1.53 -2.22 -13.50
N MET A 134 2.01 -1.54 -12.47
CA MET A 134 1.78 -0.13 -12.25
C MET A 134 2.70 0.71 -13.14
N ASN A 135 2.15 1.25 -14.23
CA ASN A 135 2.90 2.03 -15.23
C ASN A 135 2.95 3.52 -14.95
N LYS A 136 2.02 4.02 -14.15
CA LYS A 136 1.89 5.42 -13.74
C LYS A 136 1.57 5.51 -12.25
N LEU A 137 1.73 6.67 -11.65
CA LEU A 137 1.36 6.92 -10.27
C LEU A 137 -0.14 6.62 -10.04
N PRO A 138 -0.50 6.07 -8.87
CA PRO A 138 -1.89 5.81 -8.54
C PRO A 138 -2.68 7.10 -8.35
N GLY A 139 -3.99 7.06 -8.54
CA GLY A 139 -4.90 8.18 -8.30
C GLY A 139 -5.21 8.40 -6.82
N ALA A 140 -5.09 7.35 -6.01
CA ALA A 140 -5.23 7.40 -4.56
C ALA A 140 -4.48 6.26 -3.87
N LEU A 141 -4.16 6.45 -2.59
CA LEU A 141 -3.71 5.40 -1.70
C LEU A 141 -4.84 4.98 -0.76
N PHE A 142 -4.97 3.68 -0.55
CA PHE A 142 -5.77 3.12 0.54
C PHE A 142 -4.82 2.52 1.58
N ILE A 143 -4.78 3.11 2.78
CA ILE A 143 -3.77 2.78 3.80
C ILE A 143 -4.44 2.16 5.03
N VAL A 144 -3.92 1.03 5.48
CA VAL A 144 -4.25 0.46 6.78
C VAL A 144 -3.18 0.86 7.79
N ASP A 145 -3.58 1.54 8.85
CA ASP A 145 -2.69 2.09 9.88
C ASP A 145 -1.69 3.13 9.33
N PRO A 146 -2.15 4.38 9.06
CA PRO A 146 -1.29 5.43 8.51
C PRO A 146 -0.12 5.79 9.41
N ARG A 147 -0.22 5.60 10.71
CA ARG A 147 0.89 5.83 11.63
C ARG A 147 2.07 4.89 11.37
N LYS A 148 1.78 3.64 11.04
CA LYS A 148 2.82 2.68 10.63
C LYS A 148 3.37 3.01 9.24
N GLU A 149 2.50 3.44 8.34
CA GLU A 149 2.82 3.73 6.94
C GLU A 149 3.15 5.22 6.71
N HIS A 150 3.75 5.90 7.70
CA HIS A 150 4.01 7.34 7.67
C HIS A 150 4.86 7.80 6.48
N ILE A 151 5.75 6.94 5.96
CA ILE A 151 6.56 7.26 4.79
C ILE A 151 5.68 7.32 3.53
N ALA A 152 4.77 6.36 3.37
CA ALA A 152 3.81 6.35 2.26
C ALA A 152 2.90 7.59 2.31
N VAL A 153 2.41 7.94 3.51
CA VAL A 153 1.61 9.14 3.74
C VAL A 153 2.38 10.41 3.32
N ALA A 154 3.62 10.55 3.79
CA ALA A 154 4.44 11.71 3.45
C ALA A 154 4.74 11.82 1.94
N GLU A 155 5.00 10.70 1.27
CA GLU A 155 5.22 10.69 -0.18
C GLU A 155 3.95 11.04 -0.97
N ALA A 156 2.79 10.52 -0.56
CA ALA A 156 1.50 10.85 -1.16
C ALA A 156 1.18 12.35 -1.03
N HIS A 157 1.36 12.93 0.15
CA HIS A 157 1.19 14.36 0.38
C HIS A 157 2.10 15.20 -0.52
N LYS A 158 3.37 14.81 -0.63
CA LYS A 158 4.34 15.52 -1.47
C LYS A 158 3.92 15.56 -2.94
N LEU A 159 3.23 14.54 -3.41
CA LEU A 159 2.77 14.43 -4.81
C LEU A 159 1.30 14.83 -5.01
N GLY A 160 0.61 15.26 -3.95
CA GLY A 160 -0.80 15.61 -4.02
C GLY A 160 -1.72 14.41 -4.32
N ILE A 161 -1.31 13.20 -3.95
CA ILE A 161 -2.12 11.98 -4.11
C ILE A 161 -3.02 11.84 -2.89
N PRO A 162 -4.35 11.79 -3.06
CA PRO A 162 -5.29 11.67 -1.94
C PRO A 162 -5.16 10.32 -1.23
N ILE A 163 -5.45 10.32 0.07
CA ILE A 163 -5.34 9.15 0.95
C ILE A 163 -6.70 8.84 1.56
N VAL A 164 -7.12 7.59 1.40
CA VAL A 164 -8.21 6.96 2.16
C VAL A 164 -7.55 5.99 3.14
N ALA A 165 -7.91 6.04 4.41
CA ALA A 165 -7.26 5.20 5.40
C ALA A 165 -8.22 4.61 6.43
N ILE A 166 -7.86 3.43 6.94
CA ILE A 166 -8.42 2.87 8.17
C ILE A 166 -7.56 3.38 9.32
N VAL A 167 -8.16 4.22 10.17
CA VAL A 167 -7.47 4.89 11.27
C VAL A 167 -7.89 4.32 12.63
N ASP A 168 -6.96 4.33 13.57
CA ASP A 168 -7.22 4.05 14.98
C ASP A 168 -7.14 5.35 15.79
N THR A 169 -7.47 5.30 17.06
CA THR A 169 -7.48 6.45 17.97
C THR A 169 -6.11 7.12 18.16
N ASN A 170 -5.04 6.47 17.77
CA ASN A 170 -3.66 6.98 17.85
C ASN A 170 -3.16 7.67 16.56
N CYS A 171 -3.99 7.73 15.52
CA CYS A 171 -3.64 8.37 14.25
C CYS A 171 -3.95 9.87 14.27
N ASP A 172 -3.30 10.63 13.39
CA ASP A 172 -3.64 12.03 13.12
C ASP A 172 -4.63 12.07 11.92
N PRO A 173 -5.90 12.48 12.16
CA PRO A 173 -6.87 12.54 11.08
C PRO A 173 -6.58 13.62 10.04
N ASP A 174 -5.77 14.64 10.38
CA ASP A 174 -5.39 15.70 9.44
C ASP A 174 -4.42 15.23 8.36
N GLU A 175 -3.81 14.05 8.53
CA GLU A 175 -2.93 13.44 7.53
C GLU A 175 -3.71 12.69 6.44
N ILE A 176 -5.03 12.57 6.58
CA ILE A 176 -5.92 11.80 5.70
C ILE A 176 -6.95 12.74 5.06
N ASP A 177 -7.25 12.53 3.78
CA ASP A 177 -8.20 13.33 2.99
C ASP A 177 -9.67 12.95 3.23
#